data_8e1b6935ac8ecfc07741377c7f30a5ff
#
_entry.id   8e1b6935ac8ecfc07741377c7f30a5ff
#
_cell.length_a   1.000
_cell.length_b   1.000
_cell.length_c   1.000
_cell.angle_alpha   90.00
_cell.angle_beta   90.00
_cell.angle_gamma   90.00
#
_symmetry.space_group_name_H-M   'P 1'
#
loop_
_entity.id
_entity.type
_entity.pdbx_description
1 polymer ?
#
loop_
_entity_poly.entity_id
_entity_poly.type
_entity_poly.pdbx_seq_one_letter_code
_entity_poly.pdbx_strand_id
1 'polypeptide(L)'
;MFYTTSVNKKRLTQVERSKFNINSPLDEMIIGLLLGDGHLQCRSKNSRFIYGQSSLRCHHLNYFYHIYELFKPYISQNFKIKTNSFVNKLNNKTYSSVYFATLTLPCFNYYRKLFYNSNNKKIIPLNIHKLLTPRGLAY
;
A
#
# COMPACT_ATOMS: atom_id res chain seq x y z
N MET A 1 4.22 -33.65 -13.02
CA MET A 1 4.05 -32.97 -12.65
C MET A 1 4.10 -31.90 -12.36
N PHE A 2 3.88 -31.50 -12.60
CA PHE A 2 4.00 -30.48 -12.39
C PHE A 2 3.48 -29.81 -11.72
N TYR A 3 3.05 -30.02 -11.22
CA TYR A 3 2.59 -29.45 -10.24
C TYR A 3 3.21 -28.64 -9.30
N THR A 4 4.31 -28.44 -9.19
CA THR A 4 5.17 -27.53 -8.45
C THR A 4 4.68 -26.10 -8.51
N THR A 5 4.13 -25.68 -9.62
CA THR A 5 3.57 -24.35 -9.76
C THR A 5 2.40 -24.09 -8.83
N SER A 6 1.58 -25.09 -8.56
CA SER A 6 0.48 -24.92 -7.63
C SER A 6 0.97 -24.76 -6.19
N VAL A 7 2.08 -25.39 -5.84
CA VAL A 7 2.69 -25.20 -4.53
C VAL A 7 3.18 -23.78 -4.35
N ASN A 8 3.79 -23.22 -5.40
CA ASN A 8 4.33 -21.86 -5.36
C ASN A 8 3.25 -20.80 -5.28
N LYS A 9 2.00 -21.13 -5.63
CA LYS A 9 0.88 -20.19 -5.60
C LYS A 9 -0.03 -20.40 -4.40
N LYS A 10 0.41 -21.16 -3.42
CA LYS A 10 -0.39 -21.43 -2.25
C LYS A 10 -0.73 -20.14 -1.52
N ARG A 11 -2.00 -19.97 -1.18
CA ARG A 11 -2.45 -18.82 -0.39
C ARG A 11 -2.02 -19.00 1.06
N LEU A 12 -1.72 -17.86 1.69
CA LEU A 12 -1.41 -17.85 3.11
C LEU A 12 -2.66 -18.17 3.94
N THR A 13 -2.47 -18.93 5.00
CA THR A 13 -3.54 -19.18 5.96
C THR A 13 -3.75 -17.95 6.85
N GLN A 14 -4.85 -17.94 7.60
CA GLN A 14 -5.09 -16.85 8.54
C GLN A 14 -4.02 -16.81 9.64
N VAL A 15 -3.54 -17.96 10.08
CA VAL A 15 -2.48 -18.03 11.08
C VAL A 15 -1.19 -17.40 10.55
N GLU A 16 -0.84 -17.73 9.30
CA GLU A 16 0.34 -17.16 8.67
C GLU A 16 0.21 -15.64 8.49
N ARG A 17 -0.98 -15.17 8.13
CA ARG A 17 -1.24 -13.73 7.97
C ARG A 17 -1.16 -12.99 9.30
N SER A 18 -1.58 -13.61 10.39
CA SER A 18 -1.55 -12.99 11.71
C SER A 18 -0.14 -12.83 12.28
N LYS A 19 0.85 -13.51 11.69
CA LYS A 19 2.23 -13.39 12.14
C LYS A 19 2.93 -12.14 11.61
N PHE A 20 2.34 -11.45 10.63
CA PHE A 20 2.92 -10.23 10.11
C PHE A 20 2.68 -9.08 11.09
N ASN A 21 3.74 -8.35 11.39
CA ASN A 21 3.69 -7.17 12.26
C ASN A 21 4.38 -6.01 11.59
N ILE A 22 3.87 -4.82 11.84
CA ILE A 22 4.49 -3.60 11.33
C ILE A 22 5.27 -2.97 12.46
N ASN A 23 6.57 -2.92 12.30
CA ASN A 23 7.49 -2.39 13.31
C ASN A 23 8.00 -1.01 12.89
N SER A 24 8.45 -0.25 13.89
CA SER A 24 9.16 1.00 13.62
C SER A 24 10.43 0.69 12.80
N PRO A 25 10.79 1.50 11.79
CA PRO A 25 10.21 2.81 11.46
C PRO A 25 9.02 2.76 10.48
N LEU A 26 8.65 1.59 9.99
CA LEU A 26 7.61 1.48 8.97
C LEU A 26 6.25 1.99 9.45
N ASP A 27 5.92 1.79 10.72
CA ASP A 27 4.66 2.27 11.27
C ASP A 27 4.54 3.80 11.18
N GLU A 28 5.63 4.51 11.44
CA GLU A 28 5.67 5.97 11.29
C GLU A 28 5.50 6.40 9.84
N MET A 29 6.13 5.67 8.93
CA MET A 29 6.05 5.95 7.50
C MET A 29 4.64 5.72 6.95
N ILE A 30 3.96 4.67 7.42
CA ILE A 30 2.57 4.39 7.02
C ILE A 30 1.67 5.55 7.41
N ILE A 31 1.81 6.09 8.60
CA ILE A 31 1.01 7.23 9.03
C ILE A 31 1.20 8.41 8.07
N GLY A 32 2.44 8.71 7.72
CA GLY A 32 2.73 9.79 6.79
C GLY A 32 2.18 9.52 5.39
N LEU A 33 2.34 8.29 4.89
CA LEU A 33 1.84 7.92 3.57
C LEU A 33 0.31 7.96 3.51
N LEU A 34 -0.37 7.58 4.58
CA LEU A 34 -1.83 7.61 4.63
C LEU A 34 -2.38 9.04 4.68
N LEU A 35 -1.60 10.00 5.13
CA LEU A 35 -1.98 11.40 5.02
C LEU A 35 -1.87 11.93 3.60
N GLY A 36 -1.11 11.24 2.75
CA GLY A 36 -0.93 11.60 1.35
C GLY A 36 -1.56 10.57 0.40
N ASP A 37 -0.74 10.02 -0.46
CA ASP A 37 -1.19 9.19 -1.58
C ASP A 37 -1.45 7.73 -1.24
N GLY A 38 -1.01 7.26 -0.08
CA GLY A 38 -1.26 5.89 0.34
C GLY A 38 -2.72 5.69 0.75
N HIS A 39 -3.22 4.48 0.54
CA HIS A 39 -4.57 4.15 1.01
C HIS A 39 -4.69 2.68 1.37
N LEU A 40 -5.73 2.36 2.12
CA LEU A 40 -6.02 1.02 2.57
C LEU A 40 -7.33 0.55 1.96
N GLN A 41 -7.33 -0.66 1.44
CA GLN A 41 -8.52 -1.28 0.87
C GLN A 41 -8.93 -2.46 1.75
N CYS A 42 -10.19 -2.49 2.14
CA CYS A 42 -10.76 -3.58 2.92
C CYS A 42 -11.99 -4.11 2.20
N ARG A 43 -11.88 -5.29 1.61
CA ARG A 43 -12.99 -5.91 0.88
C ARG A 43 -13.79 -6.87 1.74
N SER A 44 -13.18 -7.39 2.79
CA SER A 44 -13.82 -8.33 3.69
C SER A 44 -13.35 -8.07 5.10
N LYS A 45 -12.55 -8.97 5.67
CA LYS A 45 -12.13 -8.89 7.06
C LYS A 45 -10.86 -8.08 7.24
N ASN A 46 -9.89 -8.27 6.35
CA ASN A 46 -8.56 -7.68 6.49
C ASN A 46 -8.31 -6.63 5.41
N SER A 47 -7.33 -5.77 5.66
CA SER A 47 -6.98 -4.66 4.78
C SER A 47 -5.65 -4.90 4.09
N ARG A 48 -5.46 -4.23 2.94
CA ARG A 48 -4.17 -4.18 2.26
C ARG A 48 -3.81 -2.73 2.00
N PHE A 49 -2.51 -2.46 2.00
CA PHE A 49 -2.00 -1.13 1.70
C PHE A 49 -1.72 -1.01 0.20
N ILE A 50 -2.15 0.10 -0.38
CA ILE A 50 -1.96 0.39 -1.80
C ILE A 50 -1.28 1.75 -1.92
N TYR A 51 -0.25 1.82 -2.76
CA TYR A 51 0.44 3.07 -3.03
C TYR A 51 0.70 3.18 -4.53
N GLY A 52 0.44 4.36 -5.07
CA GLY A 52 0.64 4.59 -6.49
C GLY A 52 1.08 6.01 -6.79
N GLN A 53 1.65 6.18 -7.98
CA GLN A 53 2.06 7.47 -8.52
C GLN A 53 1.45 7.65 -9.89
N SER A 54 0.86 8.82 -10.13
CA SER A 54 0.20 9.12 -11.40
C SER A 54 1.12 9.78 -12.41
N SER A 55 2.34 10.12 -12.01
CA SER A 55 3.31 10.74 -12.90
C SER A 55 4.59 9.92 -12.90
N LEU A 56 5.05 9.53 -14.09
CA LEU A 56 6.25 8.70 -14.22
C LEU A 56 7.52 9.52 -14.47
N ARG A 57 7.62 10.69 -13.85
CA ARG A 57 8.87 11.44 -13.87
C ARG A 57 9.93 10.68 -13.08
N CYS A 58 11.18 10.82 -13.51
CA CYS A 58 12.30 10.05 -12.97
C CYS A 58 12.37 10.11 -11.44
N HIS A 59 12.29 11.31 -10.86
CA HIS A 59 12.39 11.46 -9.41
C HIS A 59 11.17 10.92 -8.66
N HIS A 60 9.98 11.00 -9.26
CA HIS A 60 8.78 10.39 -8.67
C HIS A 60 8.87 8.87 -8.70
N LEU A 61 9.43 8.33 -9.75
CA LEU A 61 9.59 6.88 -9.89
C LEU A 61 10.61 6.35 -8.88
N ASN A 62 11.70 7.10 -8.65
CA ASN A 62 12.69 6.72 -7.63
C ASN A 62 12.05 6.67 -6.24
N TYR A 63 11.22 7.64 -5.91
CA TYR A 63 10.50 7.67 -4.65
C TYR A 63 9.53 6.49 -4.54
N PHE A 64 8.82 6.20 -5.62
CA PHE A 64 7.91 5.07 -5.68
C PHE A 64 8.66 3.75 -5.35
N TYR A 65 9.81 3.52 -5.98
CA TYR A 65 10.58 2.30 -5.74
C TYR A 65 11.15 2.25 -4.33
N HIS A 66 11.50 3.40 -3.77
CA HIS A 66 11.93 3.46 -2.38
C HIS A 66 10.80 2.98 -1.45
N ILE A 67 9.59 3.47 -1.64
CA ILE A 67 8.44 3.03 -0.86
C ILE A 67 8.17 1.54 -1.08
N TYR A 68 8.23 1.10 -2.34
CA TYR A 68 8.03 -0.31 -2.67
C TYR A 68 9.00 -1.22 -1.90
N GLU A 69 10.26 -0.85 -1.83
CA GLU A 69 11.26 -1.65 -1.10
C GLU A 69 10.94 -1.74 0.39
N LEU A 70 10.42 -0.67 0.97
CA LEU A 70 10.05 -0.68 2.39
C LEU A 70 8.89 -1.65 2.68
N PHE A 71 7.99 -1.83 1.73
CA PHE A 71 6.84 -2.71 1.90
C PHE A 71 7.06 -4.11 1.35
N LYS A 72 8.21 -4.37 0.75
CA LYS A 72 8.46 -5.65 0.08
C LYS A 72 8.20 -6.89 0.94
N PRO A 73 8.54 -6.91 2.26
CA PRO A 73 8.21 -8.06 3.09
C PRO A 73 6.72 -8.35 3.22
N TYR A 74 5.88 -7.37 2.91
CA TYR A 74 4.42 -7.50 3.02
C TYR A 74 3.76 -7.73 1.67
N ILE A 75 4.54 -7.84 0.60
CA ILE A 75 4.04 -8.00 -0.77
C ILE A 75 4.24 -9.45 -1.19
N SER A 76 3.27 -9.98 -1.95
CA SER A 76 3.39 -11.33 -2.49
C SER A 76 4.64 -11.47 -3.36
N GLN A 77 5.33 -12.59 -3.24
CA GLN A 77 6.51 -12.88 -4.06
C GLN A 77 6.20 -12.90 -5.55
N ASN A 78 4.97 -13.21 -5.90
CA ASN A 78 4.53 -13.27 -7.29
C ASN A 78 3.96 -11.96 -7.81
N PHE A 79 3.91 -10.95 -6.96
CA PHE A 79 3.37 -9.66 -7.34
C PHE A 79 4.34 -8.93 -8.28
N LYS A 80 3.79 -8.34 -9.33
CA LYS A 80 4.54 -7.46 -10.22
C LYS A 80 3.94 -6.08 -10.16
N ILE A 81 4.79 -5.06 -10.16
CA ILE A 81 4.34 -3.67 -10.17
C ILE A 81 3.48 -3.45 -11.42
N LYS A 82 2.31 -2.88 -11.20
CA LYS A 82 1.34 -2.68 -12.28
C LYS A 82 1.43 -1.26 -12.82
N THR A 83 1.41 -1.15 -14.13
CA THR A 83 1.45 0.13 -14.83
C THR A 83 0.20 0.27 -15.67
N ASN A 84 -0.48 1.40 -15.50
CA ASN A 84 -1.64 1.76 -16.31
C ASN A 84 -1.31 3.00 -17.12
N SER A 85 -1.78 3.04 -18.36
CA SER A 85 -1.64 4.25 -19.19
C SER A 85 -2.94 4.50 -19.94
N PHE A 86 -3.23 5.79 -20.14
CA PHE A 86 -4.41 6.18 -20.88
C PHE A 86 -4.13 7.50 -21.61
N VAL A 87 -4.88 7.72 -22.69
CA VAL A 87 -4.78 8.95 -23.47
C VAL A 87 -5.95 9.84 -23.12
N ASN A 88 -5.67 11.08 -22.73
CA ASN A 88 -6.71 12.06 -22.47
C ASN A 88 -7.22 12.62 -23.80
N LYS A 89 -8.51 12.44 -24.07
CA LYS A 89 -9.09 12.86 -25.34
C LYS A 89 -9.12 14.38 -25.52
N LEU A 90 -9.06 15.13 -24.45
CA LEU A 90 -9.11 16.60 -24.51
C LEU A 90 -7.81 17.22 -24.99
N ASN A 91 -6.66 16.64 -24.63
CA ASN A 91 -5.36 17.21 -24.93
C ASN A 91 -4.42 16.24 -25.65
N ASN A 92 -4.89 15.04 -25.97
CA ASN A 92 -4.11 13.98 -26.63
C ASN A 92 -2.84 13.58 -25.90
N LYS A 93 -2.74 13.89 -24.59
CA LYS A 93 -1.58 13.48 -23.79
C LYS A 93 -1.80 12.09 -23.23
N THR A 94 -0.74 11.31 -23.20
CA THR A 94 -0.74 10.00 -22.56
C THR A 94 -0.33 10.16 -21.11
N TYR A 95 -1.15 9.66 -20.21
CA TYR A 95 -0.87 9.63 -18.77
C TYR A 95 -0.59 8.20 -18.34
N SER A 96 0.42 8.04 -17.52
CA SER A 96 0.78 6.73 -16.99
C SER A 96 0.81 6.77 -15.48
N SER A 97 0.46 5.65 -14.88
CA SER A 97 0.52 5.49 -13.43
C SER A 97 1.13 4.13 -13.10
N VAL A 98 1.73 4.05 -11.94
CA VAL A 98 2.33 2.82 -11.44
C VAL A 98 1.86 2.63 -10.00
N TYR A 99 1.59 1.38 -9.61
CA TYR A 99 1.17 1.10 -8.24
C TYR A 99 1.57 -0.30 -7.79
N PHE A 100 1.61 -0.47 -6.47
CA PHE A 100 1.74 -1.78 -5.85
C PHE A 100 0.69 -1.93 -4.76
N ALA A 101 0.42 -3.17 -4.40
CA ALA A 101 -0.47 -3.51 -3.29
C ALA A 101 0.16 -4.60 -2.45
N THR A 102 0.01 -4.51 -1.14
CA THR A 102 0.49 -5.53 -0.23
C THR A 102 -0.50 -6.70 -0.17
N LEU A 103 -0.09 -7.74 0.52
CA LEU A 103 -1.01 -8.80 0.92
C LEU A 103 -2.11 -8.21 1.81
N THR A 104 -3.26 -8.86 1.82
CA THR A 104 -4.37 -8.50 2.71
C THR A 104 -4.08 -9.09 4.08
N LEU A 105 -3.72 -8.25 5.05
CA LEU A 105 -3.19 -8.68 6.33
C LEU A 105 -3.89 -8.00 7.50
N PRO A 106 -4.05 -8.70 8.64
CA PRO A 106 -4.65 -8.09 9.83
C PRO A 106 -3.85 -6.91 10.38
N CYS A 107 -2.53 -6.88 10.18
CA CYS A 107 -1.68 -5.82 10.71
C CYS A 107 -2.02 -4.45 10.14
N PHE A 108 -2.70 -4.37 9.00
CA PHE A 108 -3.14 -3.11 8.42
C PHE A 108 -4.50 -2.65 8.97
N ASN A 109 -5.22 -3.49 9.66
CA ASN A 109 -6.56 -3.15 10.14
C ASN A 109 -6.55 -2.00 11.17
N TYR A 110 -5.50 -1.91 11.98
CA TYR A 110 -5.34 -0.83 12.93
C TYR A 110 -5.35 0.52 12.24
N TYR A 111 -4.56 0.65 11.15
CA TYR A 111 -4.49 1.89 10.39
C TYR A 111 -5.79 2.18 9.65
N ARG A 112 -6.48 1.15 9.20
CA ARG A 112 -7.78 1.29 8.56
C ARG A 112 -8.79 1.92 9.51
N LYS A 113 -8.81 1.49 10.76
CA LYS A 113 -9.69 2.05 11.77
C LYS A 113 -9.37 3.51 12.07
N LEU A 114 -8.09 3.88 12.03
CA LEU A 114 -7.66 5.25 12.30
C LEU A 114 -8.04 6.21 11.18
N PHE A 115 -7.88 5.79 9.94
CA PHE A 115 -7.94 6.71 8.78
C PHE A 115 -9.22 6.60 7.95
N TYR A 116 -10.14 5.72 8.31
CA TYR A 116 -11.38 5.55 7.56
C TYR A 116 -12.58 5.53 8.50
N ASN A 117 -13.65 6.22 8.10
CA ASN A 117 -14.86 6.25 8.90
C ASN A 117 -15.78 5.08 8.55
N SER A 118 -16.97 5.03 9.18
CA SER A 118 -17.94 3.97 8.95
C SER A 118 -18.47 3.92 7.52
N ASN A 119 -18.34 5.03 6.78
CA ASN A 119 -18.78 5.12 5.38
C ASN A 119 -17.64 4.77 4.41
N ASN A 120 -16.54 4.20 4.91
CA ASN A 120 -15.36 3.84 4.12
C ASN A 120 -14.68 5.04 3.47
N LYS A 121 -14.88 6.23 4.01
CA LYS A 121 -14.20 7.44 3.53
C LYS A 121 -12.96 7.71 4.35
N LYS A 122 -11.90 8.10 3.65
CA LYS A 122 -10.63 8.44 4.29
C LYS A 122 -10.79 9.75 5.07
N ILE A 123 -10.33 9.75 6.31
CA ILE A 123 -10.40 10.90 7.21
C ILE A 123 -9.06 11.09 7.90
N ILE A 124 -8.87 12.26 8.50
CA ILE A 124 -7.70 12.50 9.34
C ILE A 124 -8.07 12.15 10.77
N PRO A 125 -7.30 11.27 11.44
CA PRO A 125 -7.59 10.91 12.84
C PRO A 125 -7.56 12.13 13.75
N LEU A 126 -8.43 12.16 14.74
CA LEU A 126 -8.48 13.28 15.70
C LEU A 126 -7.18 13.40 16.51
N ASN A 127 -6.49 12.29 16.73
CA ASN A 127 -5.25 12.27 17.50
C ASN A 127 -4.01 12.26 16.61
N ILE A 128 -4.11 12.82 15.39
CA ILE A 128 -3.01 12.79 14.43
C ILE A 128 -1.73 13.43 14.99
N HIS A 129 -1.87 14.42 15.85
CA HIS A 129 -0.72 15.08 16.46
C HIS A 129 0.10 14.16 17.36
N LYS A 130 -0.51 13.07 17.84
CA LYS A 130 0.19 12.03 18.63
C LYS A 130 0.76 10.94 17.75
N LEU A 131 0.23 10.75 16.57
CA LEU A 131 0.63 9.68 15.65
C LEU A 131 1.73 10.12 14.69
N LEU A 132 1.69 11.38 14.27
CA LEU A 132 2.62 11.89 13.28
C LEU A 132 3.96 12.23 13.93
N THR A 133 5.04 11.69 13.35
CA THR A 133 6.41 11.94 13.78
C THR A 133 7.16 12.69 12.69
N PRO A 134 8.35 13.26 13.00
CA PRO A 134 9.16 13.86 11.94
C PRO A 134 9.47 12.91 10.78
N ARG A 135 9.71 11.62 11.08
CA ARG A 135 9.94 10.63 10.03
C ARG A 135 8.68 10.41 9.18
N GLY A 136 7.53 10.29 9.83
CA GLY A 136 6.26 10.15 9.12
C GLY A 136 5.95 11.36 8.25
N LEU A 137 6.25 12.55 8.74
CA LEU A 137 6.02 13.78 7.98
C LEU A 137 6.89 13.84 6.72
N ALA A 138 8.07 13.24 6.75
CA ALA A 138 8.96 13.19 5.59
C ALA A 138 8.40 12.34 4.45
N TYR A 139 7.46 11.47 4.74
CA TYR A 139 6.78 10.61 3.76
C TYR A 139 5.37 11.09 3.51
#